data_902b7ee42814b7933d94edfe1bca5757
#
_entry.id   902b7ee42814b7933d94edfe1bca5757
#
_cell.length_a   1.000
_cell.length_b   1.000
_cell.length_c   1.000
_cell.angle_alpha   90.00
_cell.angle_beta   90.00
_cell.angle_gamma   90.00
#
_symmetry.space_group_name_H-M   'P 1'
#
loop_
_entity.id
_entity.type
_entity.pdbx_description
1 polymer ?
#
loop_
_entity_poly.entity_id
_entity_poly.type
_entity_poly.pdbx_seq_one_letter_code
_entity_poly.pdbx_strand_id
1 'polypeptide(L)'
;LFPYTTLFRSKGGSDFDPKGKSNGEVMRFCQSFMAELYKHIGPDTDVPAGDIGVGAREIGYLYGYYKKLRNASHMGVLTGKGLNYGGSLTRTEATGYGLVYFTEEMMNANNMSFAGKRVVISGSGNVAIYATEKATELGAKVVALSDSNGYIYDENGINLDAVKEIKEVKRGRIKEYLDYVPTAKYTEGCRGIWTIKC
;
A
#
# COMPACT_ATOMS: atom_id res chain seq x y z
N LEU A 1 15.71 -19.31 -15.85
CA LEU A 1 14.38 -18.91 -16.33
C LEU A 1 13.37 -19.86 -15.72
N PHE A 2 12.55 -19.38 -14.81
CA PHE A 2 11.51 -20.16 -14.17
C PHE A 2 10.20 -19.99 -14.97
N PRO A 3 9.81 -20.92 -15.81
CA PRO A 3 8.63 -20.78 -16.67
C PRO A 3 7.31 -20.71 -15.90
N TYR A 4 7.32 -21.01 -14.61
CA TYR A 4 6.14 -20.99 -13.74
C TYR A 4 5.88 -19.67 -13.02
N THR A 5 6.79 -18.69 -13.08
CA THR A 5 6.63 -17.41 -12.37
C THR A 5 5.76 -16.40 -13.10
N THR A 6 5.53 -16.59 -14.38
CA THR A 6 4.69 -15.70 -15.20
C THR A 6 3.19 -15.97 -15.10
N LEU A 7 2.79 -17.14 -14.62
CA LEU A 7 1.38 -17.55 -14.50
C LEU A 7 0.71 -17.07 -13.20
N PHE A 8 1.47 -16.61 -12.20
CA PHE A 8 0.96 -16.47 -10.82
C PHE A 8 0.79 -15.06 -10.30
N ARG A 9 0.89 -14.02 -11.12
CA ARG A 9 0.69 -12.63 -10.68
C ARG A 9 0.03 -11.78 -11.76
N SER A 10 -1.26 -11.99 -11.96
CA SER A 10 -2.03 -11.15 -12.85
C SER A 10 -2.42 -9.84 -12.14
N LYS A 11 -2.53 -8.79 -12.93
CA LYS A 11 -3.06 -7.49 -12.54
C LYS A 11 -4.22 -7.15 -13.43
N GLY A 12 -5.23 -6.53 -12.85
CA GLY A 12 -6.41 -6.06 -13.57
C GLY A 12 -6.92 -4.79 -12.91
N GLY A 13 -7.93 -4.20 -13.48
CA GLY A 13 -8.52 -2.98 -12.95
C GLY A 13 -9.94 -2.76 -13.43
N SER A 14 -10.54 -1.69 -12.95
CA SER A 14 -11.86 -1.21 -13.35
C SER A 14 -11.87 0.32 -13.29
N ASP A 15 -12.91 0.93 -13.81
CA ASP A 15 -13.21 2.34 -13.70
C ASP A 15 -13.99 2.73 -12.44
N PHE A 16 -14.18 1.76 -11.51
CA PHE A 16 -14.86 2.00 -10.26
C PHE A 16 -14.03 2.89 -9.32
N ASP A 17 -14.56 4.07 -8.98
CA ASP A 17 -13.95 4.95 -7.97
C ASP A 17 -14.54 4.64 -6.58
N PRO A 18 -13.75 4.08 -5.63
CA PRO A 18 -14.19 3.77 -4.29
C PRO A 18 -14.30 4.99 -3.36
N LYS A 19 -13.86 6.17 -3.80
CA LYS A 19 -13.87 7.38 -2.97
C LYS A 19 -15.30 7.78 -2.62
N GLY A 20 -15.55 7.99 -1.33
CA GLY A 20 -16.87 8.35 -0.82
C GLY A 20 -17.90 7.21 -0.83
N LYS A 21 -17.49 6.00 -1.20
CA LYS A 21 -18.35 4.82 -1.16
C LYS A 21 -18.29 4.14 0.20
N SER A 22 -19.45 3.66 0.66
CA SER A 22 -19.54 2.84 1.86
C SER A 22 -18.87 1.47 1.69
N ASN A 23 -18.54 0.83 2.80
CA ASN A 23 -18.02 -0.55 2.78
C ASN A 23 -18.97 -1.52 2.05
N GLY A 24 -20.28 -1.34 2.21
CA GLY A 24 -21.29 -2.16 1.53
C GLY A 24 -21.30 -1.98 0.02
N GLU A 25 -21.09 -0.76 -0.48
CA GLU A 25 -20.99 -0.49 -1.92
C GLU A 25 -19.72 -1.11 -2.51
N VAL A 26 -18.57 -0.94 -1.83
CA VAL A 26 -17.31 -1.55 -2.24
C VAL A 26 -17.41 -3.08 -2.21
N MET A 27 -18.05 -3.66 -1.18
CA MET A 27 -18.28 -5.12 -1.12
C MET A 27 -19.12 -5.62 -2.29
N ARG A 28 -20.22 -4.96 -2.61
CA ARG A 28 -21.08 -5.34 -3.75
C ARG A 28 -20.31 -5.25 -5.08
N PHE A 29 -19.51 -4.20 -5.25
CA PHE A 29 -18.63 -4.11 -6.42
C PHE A 29 -17.65 -5.29 -6.49
N CYS A 30 -16.93 -5.60 -5.42
CA CYS A 30 -16.00 -6.72 -5.35
C CYS A 30 -16.69 -8.06 -5.65
N GLN A 31 -17.90 -8.26 -5.15
CA GLN A 31 -18.69 -9.47 -5.39
C GLN A 31 -19.12 -9.57 -6.87
N SER A 32 -19.60 -8.48 -7.44
CA SER A 32 -19.99 -8.43 -8.86
C SER A 32 -18.78 -8.67 -9.77
N PHE A 33 -17.65 -8.03 -9.47
CA PHE A 33 -16.40 -8.23 -10.21
C PHE A 33 -15.93 -9.71 -10.13
N MET A 34 -15.96 -10.30 -8.95
CA MET A 34 -15.58 -11.69 -8.75
C MET A 34 -16.55 -12.68 -9.42
N ALA A 35 -17.84 -12.32 -9.57
CA ALA A 35 -18.81 -13.16 -10.27
C ALA A 35 -18.42 -13.44 -11.73
N GLU A 36 -17.68 -12.55 -12.36
CA GLU A 36 -17.13 -12.76 -13.69
C GLU A 36 -15.71 -13.32 -13.66
N LEU A 37 -14.87 -12.79 -12.76
CA LEU A 37 -13.45 -13.13 -12.69
C LEU A 37 -13.18 -14.59 -12.28
N TYR A 38 -14.01 -15.18 -11.40
CA TYR A 38 -13.75 -16.50 -10.81
C TYR A 38 -13.61 -17.63 -11.84
N LYS A 39 -14.14 -17.44 -13.04
CA LYS A 39 -14.06 -18.40 -14.15
C LYS A 39 -12.65 -18.51 -14.74
N HIS A 40 -11.84 -17.46 -14.54
CA HIS A 40 -10.55 -17.27 -15.19
C HIS A 40 -9.36 -17.39 -14.23
N ILE A 41 -9.61 -17.52 -12.93
CA ILE A 41 -8.58 -17.56 -11.90
C ILE A 41 -8.63 -18.84 -11.09
N GLY A 42 -7.51 -19.20 -10.52
CA GLY A 42 -7.36 -20.39 -9.68
C GLY A 42 -5.96 -20.49 -9.08
N PRO A 43 -5.73 -21.41 -8.13
CA PRO A 43 -4.42 -21.56 -7.50
C PRO A 43 -3.32 -21.97 -8.50
N ASP A 44 -3.72 -22.67 -9.58
CA ASP A 44 -2.83 -23.18 -10.63
C ASP A 44 -3.09 -22.53 -12.01
N THR A 45 -3.83 -21.45 -12.03
CA THR A 45 -4.13 -20.65 -13.22
C THR A 45 -3.59 -19.25 -13.00
N ASP A 46 -4.38 -18.21 -13.23
CA ASP A 46 -3.99 -16.84 -12.90
C ASP A 46 -4.27 -16.53 -11.43
N VAL A 47 -3.28 -15.98 -10.73
CA VAL A 47 -3.38 -15.55 -9.33
C VAL A 47 -3.33 -14.03 -9.26
N PRO A 48 -4.48 -13.35 -9.14
CA PRO A 48 -4.49 -11.90 -9.00
C PRO A 48 -3.79 -11.42 -7.73
N ALA A 49 -3.08 -10.31 -7.84
CA ALA A 49 -2.43 -9.64 -6.73
C ALA A 49 -2.97 -8.21 -6.60
N GLY A 50 -3.15 -7.76 -5.36
CA GLY A 50 -3.57 -6.40 -5.07
C GLY A 50 -2.67 -5.35 -5.71
N ASP A 51 -3.27 -4.22 -6.07
CA ASP A 51 -2.63 -3.05 -6.65
C ASP A 51 -3.31 -1.78 -6.11
N ILE A 52 -3.20 -0.65 -6.79
CA ILE A 52 -3.79 0.63 -6.37
C ILE A 52 -5.26 0.46 -5.97
N GLY A 53 -5.59 0.90 -4.75
CA GLY A 53 -6.95 0.86 -4.22
C GLY A 53 -7.43 -0.51 -3.73
N VAL A 54 -6.61 -1.56 -3.81
CA VAL A 54 -6.97 -2.92 -3.39
C VAL A 54 -6.13 -3.33 -2.18
N GLY A 55 -6.74 -3.23 -1.00
CA GLY A 55 -6.14 -3.64 0.27
C GLY A 55 -6.77 -4.90 0.85
N ALA A 56 -6.48 -5.17 2.12
CA ALA A 56 -6.97 -6.34 2.85
C ALA A 56 -8.51 -6.48 2.84
N ARG A 57 -9.22 -5.33 2.88
CA ARG A 57 -10.68 -5.28 2.82
C ARG A 57 -11.21 -5.82 1.50
N GLU A 58 -10.72 -5.30 0.39
CA GLU A 58 -11.13 -5.69 -0.95
C GLU A 58 -10.78 -7.16 -1.22
N ILE A 59 -9.58 -7.58 -0.85
CA ILE A 59 -9.15 -8.98 -0.95
C ILE A 59 -10.06 -9.90 -0.13
N GLY A 60 -10.46 -9.48 1.07
CA GLY A 60 -11.42 -10.22 1.89
C GLY A 60 -12.78 -10.41 1.20
N TYR A 61 -13.32 -9.35 0.59
CA TYR A 61 -14.58 -9.41 -0.16
C TYR A 61 -14.49 -10.30 -1.41
N LEU A 62 -13.40 -10.16 -2.17
CA LEU A 62 -13.14 -10.96 -3.36
C LEU A 62 -12.99 -12.44 -3.01
N TYR A 63 -12.15 -12.76 -2.02
CA TYR A 63 -11.90 -14.15 -1.63
C TYR A 63 -13.13 -14.83 -1.02
N GLY A 64 -13.85 -14.14 -0.15
CA GLY A 64 -15.06 -14.66 0.44
C GLY A 64 -16.13 -15.02 -0.60
N TYR A 65 -16.27 -14.18 -1.64
CA TYR A 65 -17.20 -14.45 -2.72
C TYR A 65 -16.71 -15.54 -3.68
N TYR A 66 -15.41 -15.58 -3.98
CA TYR A 66 -14.79 -16.69 -4.72
C TYR A 66 -15.06 -18.04 -4.05
N LYS A 67 -14.85 -18.16 -2.74
CA LYS A 67 -15.17 -19.38 -1.98
C LYS A 67 -16.64 -19.81 -2.14
N LYS A 68 -17.55 -18.83 -2.08
CA LYS A 68 -18.98 -19.08 -2.25
C LYS A 68 -19.29 -19.62 -3.65
N LEU A 69 -18.72 -19.03 -4.70
CA LEU A 69 -18.97 -19.44 -6.08
C LEU A 69 -18.36 -20.80 -6.43
N ARG A 70 -17.15 -21.06 -5.95
CA ARG A 70 -16.43 -22.32 -6.22
C ARG A 70 -16.80 -23.46 -5.27
N ASN A 71 -17.49 -23.14 -4.17
CA ASN A 71 -17.74 -24.06 -3.07
C ASN A 71 -16.45 -24.78 -2.60
N ALA A 72 -15.33 -24.05 -2.60
CA ALA A 72 -14.00 -24.56 -2.29
C ALA A 72 -13.12 -23.50 -1.64
N SER A 73 -12.19 -23.92 -0.80
CA SER A 73 -11.22 -23.05 -0.12
C SER A 73 -9.85 -23.14 -0.78
N HIS A 74 -9.69 -22.46 -1.90
CA HIS A 74 -8.43 -22.43 -2.66
C HIS A 74 -7.52 -21.31 -2.09
N MET A 75 -6.63 -21.67 -1.17
CA MET A 75 -5.74 -20.71 -0.50
C MET A 75 -4.80 -19.97 -1.47
N GLY A 76 -4.45 -20.57 -2.60
CA GLY A 76 -3.52 -19.99 -3.59
C GLY A 76 -4.14 -18.99 -4.57
N VAL A 77 -5.46 -18.79 -4.58
CA VAL A 77 -6.16 -18.07 -5.67
C VAL A 77 -5.94 -16.56 -5.70
N LEU A 78 -5.62 -15.93 -4.57
CA LEU A 78 -5.40 -14.49 -4.44
C LEU A 78 -4.24 -14.22 -3.49
N THR A 79 -3.41 -13.22 -3.77
CA THR A 79 -2.42 -12.72 -2.81
C THR A 79 -3.04 -11.65 -1.88
N GLY A 80 -2.37 -11.34 -0.76
CA GLY A 80 -2.78 -10.27 0.15
C GLY A 80 -3.95 -10.63 1.07
N LYS A 81 -4.23 -11.92 1.25
CA LYS A 81 -5.25 -12.42 2.21
C LYS A 81 -4.82 -12.17 3.66
N GLY A 82 -5.79 -12.05 4.56
CA GLY A 82 -5.56 -12.02 6.00
C GLY A 82 -5.06 -13.39 6.52
N LEU A 83 -4.37 -13.37 7.65
CA LEU A 83 -3.77 -14.57 8.27
C LEU A 83 -4.81 -15.67 8.56
N ASN A 84 -5.98 -15.28 9.00
CA ASN A 84 -7.06 -16.20 9.38
C ASN A 84 -7.79 -16.87 8.18
N TYR A 85 -7.41 -16.51 6.95
CA TYR A 85 -7.93 -17.14 5.73
C TYR A 85 -6.86 -17.36 4.65
N GLY A 86 -5.68 -17.78 5.08
CA GLY A 86 -4.61 -18.27 4.20
C GLY A 86 -3.62 -17.22 3.71
N GLY A 87 -3.50 -16.08 4.42
CA GLY A 87 -2.49 -15.07 4.17
C GLY A 87 -1.13 -15.41 4.76
N SER A 88 -0.10 -14.69 4.34
CA SER A 88 1.28 -14.81 4.85
C SER A 88 1.55 -13.74 5.90
N LEU A 89 2.42 -14.04 6.87
CA LEU A 89 3.02 -13.06 7.76
C LEU A 89 3.89 -12.06 6.97
N THR A 90 4.11 -10.88 7.53
CA THR A 90 4.98 -9.83 6.97
C THR A 90 4.64 -9.39 5.54
N ARG A 91 3.42 -9.65 5.08
CA ARG A 91 3.01 -9.26 3.71
C ARG A 91 2.73 -7.77 3.60
N THR A 92 2.23 -7.16 4.66
CA THR A 92 1.79 -5.75 4.66
C THR A 92 2.97 -4.80 4.49
N GLU A 93 4.06 -5.02 5.20
CA GLU A 93 5.27 -4.19 5.21
C GLU A 93 6.26 -4.55 4.10
N ALA A 94 6.14 -5.74 3.50
CA ALA A 94 7.17 -6.32 2.64
C ALA A 94 7.62 -5.42 1.48
N THR A 95 6.71 -4.72 0.81
CA THR A 95 7.06 -3.86 -0.33
C THR A 95 7.80 -2.60 0.14
N GLY A 96 7.32 -1.94 1.20
CA GLY A 96 7.98 -0.76 1.77
C GLY A 96 9.37 -1.08 2.32
N TYR A 97 9.49 -2.16 3.07
CA TYR A 97 10.76 -2.61 3.61
C TYR A 97 11.74 -3.03 2.52
N GLY A 98 11.29 -3.80 1.53
CA GLY A 98 12.11 -4.22 0.41
C GLY A 98 12.67 -3.04 -0.41
N LEU A 99 11.86 -2.00 -0.61
CA LEU A 99 12.30 -0.75 -1.23
C LEU A 99 13.45 -0.12 -0.44
N VAL A 100 13.31 -0.02 0.88
CA VAL A 100 14.31 0.63 1.74
C VAL A 100 15.58 -0.22 1.83
N TYR A 101 15.48 -1.53 1.97
CA TYR A 101 16.65 -2.41 1.95
C TYR A 101 17.41 -2.34 0.62
N PHE A 102 16.70 -2.33 -0.51
CA PHE A 102 17.36 -2.15 -1.79
C PHE A 102 18.08 -0.79 -1.88
N THR A 103 17.44 0.28 -1.36
CA THR A 103 18.05 1.61 -1.29
C THR A 103 19.27 1.62 -0.37
N GLU A 104 19.23 0.91 0.75
CA GLU A 104 20.35 0.77 1.67
C GLU A 104 21.56 0.12 0.99
N GLU A 105 21.34 -0.98 0.26
CA GLU A 105 22.41 -1.64 -0.50
C GLU A 105 23.00 -0.72 -1.59
N MET A 106 22.15 0.03 -2.28
CA MET A 106 22.59 1.03 -3.25
C MET A 106 23.42 2.15 -2.60
N MET A 107 23.01 2.62 -1.41
CA MET A 107 23.74 3.62 -0.64
C MET A 107 25.09 3.07 -0.15
N ASN A 108 25.11 1.85 0.39
CA ASN A 108 26.31 1.18 0.85
C ASN A 108 27.34 1.03 -0.28
N ALA A 109 26.90 0.66 -1.48
CA ALA A 109 27.75 0.58 -2.67
C ALA A 109 28.37 1.94 -3.07
N ASN A 110 27.79 3.06 -2.59
CA ASN A 110 28.29 4.41 -2.81
C ASN A 110 28.90 5.04 -1.53
N ASN A 111 29.25 4.24 -0.54
CA ASN A 111 29.78 4.69 0.76
C ASN A 111 28.87 5.72 1.47
N MET A 112 27.57 5.53 1.37
CA MET A 112 26.54 6.34 2.01
C MET A 112 25.71 5.49 2.97
N SER A 113 24.96 6.14 3.87
CA SER A 113 24.00 5.47 4.75
C SER A 113 22.76 6.33 4.98
N PHE A 114 21.70 5.76 5.51
CA PHE A 114 20.49 6.49 5.91
C PHE A 114 20.72 7.40 7.14
N ALA A 115 21.69 7.09 7.99
CA ALA A 115 21.90 7.83 9.23
C ALA A 115 22.03 9.33 8.98
N GLY A 116 21.16 10.12 9.62
CA GLY A 116 21.12 11.58 9.52
C GLY A 116 20.63 12.14 8.18
N LYS A 117 20.23 11.31 7.24
CA LYS A 117 19.69 11.78 5.95
C LYS A 117 18.25 12.25 6.10
N ARG A 118 17.91 13.29 5.36
CA ARG A 118 16.52 13.69 5.14
C ARG A 118 15.96 12.92 3.95
N VAL A 119 14.75 12.39 4.12
CA VAL A 119 14.11 11.56 3.10
C VAL A 119 12.73 12.13 2.76
N VAL A 120 12.40 12.11 1.50
CA VAL A 120 11.09 12.46 0.95
C VAL A 120 10.51 11.23 0.28
N ILE A 121 9.26 10.89 0.59
CA ILE A 121 8.58 9.72 0.03
C ILE A 121 7.30 10.18 -0.66
N SER A 122 7.16 9.85 -1.94
CA SER A 122 5.90 10.08 -2.66
C SER A 122 4.88 9.00 -2.31
N GLY A 123 3.67 9.45 -1.98
CA GLY A 123 2.60 8.57 -1.51
C GLY A 123 2.36 8.68 -0.01
N SER A 124 1.27 8.08 0.44
CA SER A 124 0.89 7.94 1.85
C SER A 124 0.10 6.65 2.09
N GLY A 125 0.13 5.72 1.14
CA GLY A 125 -0.47 4.41 1.29
C GLY A 125 0.49 3.40 1.93
N ASN A 126 0.14 2.12 1.87
CA ASN A 126 0.87 1.03 2.49
C ASN A 126 2.39 1.08 2.25
N VAL A 127 2.82 1.17 0.99
CA VAL A 127 4.26 1.19 0.66
C VAL A 127 4.97 2.38 1.29
N ALA A 128 4.38 3.58 1.22
CA ALA A 128 4.98 4.78 1.77
C ALA A 128 5.04 4.75 3.31
N ILE A 129 4.02 4.21 3.98
CA ILE A 129 3.97 4.04 5.44
C ILE A 129 5.14 3.16 5.89
N TYR A 130 5.27 1.97 5.32
CA TYR A 130 6.31 1.02 5.75
C TYR A 130 7.71 1.39 5.24
N ALA A 131 7.82 2.11 4.13
CA ALA A 131 9.09 2.73 3.73
C ALA A 131 9.51 3.84 4.72
N THR A 132 8.55 4.64 5.21
CA THR A 132 8.81 5.65 6.26
C THR A 132 9.30 4.99 7.54
N GLU A 133 8.62 3.94 7.99
CA GLU A 133 8.97 3.18 9.19
C GLU A 133 10.41 2.66 9.10
N LYS A 134 10.73 1.93 8.04
CA LYS A 134 12.05 1.31 7.88
C LYS A 134 13.17 2.34 7.68
N ALA A 135 12.95 3.39 6.89
CA ALA A 135 13.94 4.45 6.70
C ALA A 135 14.24 5.17 8.03
N THR A 136 13.21 5.38 8.87
CA THR A 136 13.38 5.98 10.20
C THR A 136 14.15 5.06 11.14
N GLU A 137 13.88 3.75 11.13
CA GLU A 137 14.65 2.77 11.90
C GLU A 137 16.14 2.75 11.52
N LEU A 138 16.46 2.96 10.24
CA LEU A 138 17.83 3.06 9.74
C LEU A 138 18.49 4.43 9.99
N GLY A 139 17.83 5.29 10.76
CA GLY A 139 18.36 6.57 11.21
C GLY A 139 18.12 7.75 10.27
N ALA A 140 17.27 7.61 9.27
CA ALA A 140 16.86 8.75 8.45
C ALA A 140 15.75 9.56 9.11
N LYS A 141 15.58 10.80 8.67
CA LYS A 141 14.44 11.64 8.99
C LYS A 141 13.55 11.78 7.76
N VAL A 142 12.41 11.09 7.75
CA VAL A 142 11.42 11.27 6.69
C VAL A 142 10.65 12.55 6.96
N VAL A 143 10.73 13.52 6.05
CA VAL A 143 10.21 14.89 6.26
C VAL A 143 8.97 15.19 5.42
N ALA A 144 8.63 14.38 4.44
CA ALA A 144 7.46 14.62 3.60
C ALA A 144 6.83 13.34 3.07
N LEU A 145 5.51 13.35 3.01
CA LEU A 145 4.66 12.35 2.35
C LEU A 145 3.64 13.06 1.46
N SER A 146 3.12 12.39 0.44
CA SER A 146 2.10 12.94 -0.45
C SER A 146 0.92 12.01 -0.68
N ASP A 147 -0.17 12.58 -1.15
CA ASP A 147 -1.24 11.85 -1.84
C ASP A 147 -1.54 12.51 -3.20
N SER A 148 -2.64 12.11 -3.85
CA SER A 148 -2.99 12.67 -5.16
C SER A 148 -3.34 14.16 -5.14
N ASN A 149 -3.65 14.73 -3.98
CA ASN A 149 -4.12 16.11 -3.83
C ASN A 149 -3.00 17.07 -3.43
N GLY A 150 -2.00 16.57 -2.64
CA GLY A 150 -0.93 17.43 -2.14
C GLY A 150 0.08 16.65 -1.32
N TYR A 151 0.89 17.36 -0.58
CA TYR A 151 1.89 16.77 0.29
C TYR A 151 1.96 17.49 1.64
N ILE A 152 2.38 16.75 2.65
CA ILE A 152 2.74 17.29 3.97
C ILE A 152 4.25 17.40 4.07
N TYR A 153 4.70 18.41 4.81
CA TYR A 153 6.09 18.62 5.18
C TYR A 153 6.18 18.88 6.67
N ASP A 154 7.00 18.11 7.36
CA ASP A 154 7.33 18.27 8.77
C ASP A 154 8.84 18.25 8.96
N GLU A 155 9.42 19.38 9.33
CA GLU A 155 10.86 19.51 9.51
C GLU A 155 11.40 18.64 10.66
N ASN A 156 10.55 18.34 11.65
CA ASN A 156 10.89 17.51 12.80
C ASN A 156 10.87 16.02 12.47
N GLY A 157 10.33 15.66 11.33
CA GLY A 157 10.09 14.28 10.87
C GLY A 157 8.63 13.88 11.00
N ILE A 158 8.17 13.07 10.06
CA ILE A 158 6.77 12.62 9.98
C ILE A 158 6.40 11.79 11.22
N ASN A 159 5.33 12.18 11.90
CA ASN A 159 4.67 11.35 12.91
C ASN A 159 3.93 10.19 12.20
N LEU A 160 4.54 9.01 12.21
CA LEU A 160 4.03 7.86 11.49
C LEU A 160 2.72 7.32 12.08
N ASP A 161 2.53 7.42 13.40
CA ASP A 161 1.30 6.95 14.05
C ASP A 161 0.09 7.80 13.60
N ALA A 162 0.27 9.11 13.48
CA ALA A 162 -0.76 9.99 12.92
C ALA A 162 -1.10 9.62 11.47
N VAL A 163 -0.09 9.30 10.65
CA VAL A 163 -0.31 8.84 9.26
C VAL A 163 -1.05 7.52 9.22
N LYS A 164 -0.67 6.54 10.04
CA LYS A 164 -1.35 5.24 10.14
C LYS A 164 -2.83 5.42 10.55
N GLU A 165 -3.08 6.24 11.57
CA GLU A 165 -4.46 6.53 12.00
C GLU A 165 -5.31 7.12 10.87
N ILE A 166 -4.77 8.11 10.15
CA ILE A 166 -5.48 8.75 9.02
C ILE A 166 -5.72 7.76 7.87
N LYS A 167 -4.68 7.00 7.49
CA LYS A 167 -4.72 6.20 6.25
C LYS A 167 -5.32 4.81 6.43
N GLU A 168 -5.01 4.15 7.53
CA GLU A 168 -5.40 2.75 7.77
C GLU A 168 -6.73 2.66 8.51
N VAL A 169 -6.96 3.55 9.49
CA VAL A 169 -8.18 3.55 10.30
C VAL A 169 -9.27 4.42 9.69
N LYS A 170 -9.01 5.73 9.54
CA LYS A 170 -9.99 6.71 9.04
C LYS A 170 -10.16 6.68 7.52
N ARG A 171 -9.15 6.19 6.78
CA ARG A 171 -9.08 6.22 5.30
C ARG A 171 -9.22 7.63 4.73
N GLY A 172 -8.73 8.60 5.49
CA GLY A 172 -8.76 10.02 5.19
C GLY A 172 -7.67 10.46 4.22
N ARG A 173 -7.57 11.78 4.05
CA ARG A 173 -6.57 12.43 3.22
C ARG A 173 -5.38 12.85 4.03
N ILE A 174 -4.19 12.89 3.40
CA ILE A 174 -2.97 13.28 4.09
C ILE A 174 -3.03 14.72 4.65
N LYS A 175 -3.89 15.56 4.11
CA LYS A 175 -4.15 16.92 4.62
C LYS A 175 -4.60 16.92 6.09
N GLU A 176 -5.30 15.87 6.53
CA GLU A 176 -5.78 15.70 7.91
C GLU A 176 -4.64 15.54 8.93
N TYR A 177 -3.40 15.35 8.44
CA TYR A 177 -2.22 15.30 9.29
C TYR A 177 -2.03 16.57 10.12
N LEU A 178 -2.46 17.71 9.62
CA LEU A 178 -2.40 19.00 10.34
C LEU A 178 -3.27 19.02 11.62
N ASP A 179 -4.29 18.19 11.70
CA ASP A 179 -5.14 18.05 12.89
C ASP A 179 -4.38 17.37 14.03
N TYR A 180 -3.37 16.56 13.70
CA TYR A 180 -2.51 15.85 14.66
C TYR A 180 -1.21 16.58 14.93
N VAL A 181 -0.65 17.23 13.90
CA VAL A 181 0.63 17.95 13.96
C VAL A 181 0.45 19.35 13.37
N PRO A 182 -0.06 20.32 14.15
CA PRO A 182 -0.36 21.68 13.66
C PRO A 182 0.87 22.46 13.18
N THR A 183 2.08 22.04 13.57
CA THR A 183 3.35 22.66 13.15
C THR A 183 3.79 22.24 11.76
N ALA A 184 3.23 21.17 11.21
CA ALA A 184 3.51 20.72 9.87
C ALA A 184 2.86 21.66 8.83
N LYS A 185 3.29 21.53 7.58
CA LYS A 185 2.75 22.30 6.45
C LYS A 185 2.11 21.36 5.45
N TYR A 186 0.97 21.78 4.91
CA TYR A 186 0.36 21.12 3.76
C TYR A 186 0.44 22.02 2.53
N THR A 187 0.78 21.45 1.39
CA THR A 187 0.81 22.15 0.11
C THR A 187 -0.01 21.38 -0.91
N GLU A 188 -0.91 22.06 -1.60
CA GLU A 188 -1.68 21.48 -2.69
C GLU A 188 -0.79 21.20 -3.91
N GLY A 189 -1.11 20.13 -4.65
CA GLY A 189 -0.32 19.69 -5.80
C GLY A 189 0.81 18.74 -5.40
N CYS A 190 0.60 17.44 -5.62
CA CYS A 190 1.53 16.39 -5.17
C CYS A 190 2.93 16.47 -5.82
N ARG A 191 3.07 17.04 -7.01
CA ARG A 191 4.37 17.13 -7.71
C ARG A 191 5.38 18.04 -7.02
N GLY A 192 4.91 19.01 -6.24
CA GLY A 192 5.79 19.91 -5.48
C GLY A 192 6.66 19.22 -4.43
N ILE A 193 6.31 18.00 -4.02
CA ILE A 193 7.11 17.24 -3.04
C ILE A 193 8.57 17.06 -3.48
N TRP A 194 8.83 16.97 -4.77
CA TRP A 194 10.19 16.78 -5.33
C TRP A 194 11.03 18.05 -5.32
N THR A 195 10.48 19.19 -4.96
CA THR A 195 11.24 20.45 -4.78
C THR A 195 11.84 20.60 -3.38
N ILE A 196 11.48 19.71 -2.46
CA ILE A 196 12.02 19.71 -1.10
C ILE A 196 13.47 19.29 -1.12
N LYS A 197 14.34 20.12 -0.54
CA LYS A 197 15.77 19.78 -0.41
C LYS A 197 15.96 18.66 0.62
N CYS A 198 16.57 17.58 0.20
CA CYS A 198 16.94 16.42 1.01
C CYS A 198 18.43 16.15 0.90
#